data_f8b3907f32c237f2d1a424f4935cd864
#
_entry.id   f8b3907f32c237f2d1a424f4935cd864
#
_cell.length_a   1.000
_cell.length_b   1.000
_cell.length_c   1.000
_cell.angle_alpha   90.00
_cell.angle_beta   90.00
_cell.angle_gamma   90.00
#
_symmetry.space_group_name_H-M   'P 1'
#
loop_
_entity.id
_entity.type
_entity.pdbx_description
1 polymer ?
#
loop_
_entity_poly.entity_id
_entity_poly.type
_entity_poly.pdbx_seq_one_letter_code
_entity_poly.pdbx_strand_id
1 'polypeptide(L)'
;LLLSISYGTQKYCRTCKVELTGQYLIHKGNNYHRSCYDKYIQIYCDHCNKKIEASYNTSRDKNYHKRCFQQHIQKRCKECGDLINGIYNIHEKNEYHESCYINHILPKCDLCYQPVEDKYIKDFWGNYYHHYHEDKIPSCDNCNRLISKQLTKGGFSISGKRFICNLCKPKVVNDKSQLKNNLAKVLKILQKIGIKDLPSRIPITLVDSKGDLIKMSGHK
;
A
#
# COMPACT_ATOMS: atom_id res chain seq x y z
N LEU A 1 24.84 9.18 41.32
CA LEU A 1 24.32 9.95 42.44
C LEU A 1 25.29 9.80 43.64
N LEU A 2 25.91 10.87 44.04
CA LEU A 2 26.79 10.88 45.21
C LEU A 2 26.02 11.49 46.40
N LEU A 3 25.94 10.74 47.51
CA LEU A 3 25.55 11.28 48.81
C LEU A 3 26.78 11.89 49.47
N SER A 4 26.74 13.16 49.82
CA SER A 4 27.84 13.81 50.54
C SER A 4 27.34 14.38 51.86
N ILE A 5 28.14 14.19 52.92
CA ILE A 5 28.02 14.87 54.19
C ILE A 5 29.07 15.96 54.19
N SER A 6 28.70 17.22 54.39
CA SER A 6 29.65 18.34 54.39
C SER A 6 29.60 19.09 55.70
N TYR A 7 30.76 19.26 56.27
CA TYR A 7 31.01 20.23 57.36
C TYR A 7 31.65 21.47 56.73
N GLY A 8 31.04 22.66 56.87
CA GLY A 8 31.79 23.90 56.73
C GLY A 8 31.37 24.96 55.71
N THR A 9 30.40 24.78 54.84
CA THR A 9 29.81 25.87 54.02
C THR A 9 28.32 25.66 53.86
N GLN A 10 27.52 26.67 54.16
CA GLN A 10 26.06 26.62 53.95
C GLN A 10 25.75 26.30 52.50
N LYS A 11 25.07 25.21 52.25
CA LYS A 11 24.62 24.80 50.92
C LYS A 11 23.11 24.87 50.84
N TYR A 12 22.63 25.36 49.70
CA TYR A 12 21.19 25.58 49.48
C TYR A 12 20.67 24.65 48.39
N CYS A 13 19.45 24.21 48.54
CA CYS A 13 18.75 23.44 47.54
C CYS A 13 18.49 24.28 46.27
N ARG A 14 18.87 23.78 45.11
CA ARG A 14 18.68 24.50 43.84
C ARG A 14 17.22 24.79 43.55
N THR A 15 16.30 23.91 43.94
CA THR A 15 14.86 24.01 43.68
C THR A 15 14.15 24.96 44.65
N CYS A 16 14.20 24.70 45.96
CA CYS A 16 13.42 25.45 46.94
C CYS A 16 14.20 26.59 47.61
N LYS A 17 15.52 26.72 47.35
CA LYS A 17 16.41 27.72 47.91
C LYS A 17 16.60 27.66 49.42
N VAL A 18 16.07 26.66 50.10
CA VAL A 18 16.22 26.43 51.55
C VAL A 18 17.57 25.76 51.81
N GLU A 19 18.16 26.03 52.96
CA GLU A 19 19.43 25.47 53.42
C GLU A 19 19.36 23.94 53.52
N LEU A 20 20.43 23.27 53.11
CA LEU A 20 20.56 21.82 53.18
C LEU A 20 21.20 21.41 54.49
N THR A 21 20.40 20.90 55.40
CA THR A 21 20.85 20.33 56.69
C THR A 21 20.90 18.81 56.56
N GLY A 22 22.06 18.20 56.87
CA GLY A 22 22.22 16.74 56.80
C GLY A 22 22.55 16.22 55.39
N GLN A 23 21.96 15.06 55.02
CA GLN A 23 22.20 14.41 53.74
C GLN A 23 21.43 15.09 52.59
N TYR A 24 22.11 15.36 51.52
CA TYR A 24 21.52 15.95 50.30
C TYR A 24 22.03 15.22 49.02
N LEU A 25 21.37 15.44 47.94
CA LEU A 25 21.71 14.86 46.61
C LEU A 25 22.44 15.89 45.76
N ILE A 26 23.47 15.43 45.04
CA ILE A 26 24.16 16.23 44.04
C ILE A 26 23.80 15.69 42.67
N HIS A 27 23.29 16.58 41.78
CA HIS A 27 22.99 16.25 40.40
C HIS A 27 23.44 17.39 39.48
N LYS A 28 24.26 17.07 38.47
CA LYS A 28 24.83 18.05 37.54
C LYS A 28 25.43 19.27 38.25
N GLY A 29 26.20 19.04 39.31
CA GLY A 29 26.87 20.09 40.10
C GLY A 29 25.96 20.91 41.04
N ASN A 30 24.66 20.63 41.10
CA ASN A 30 23.71 21.32 41.96
C ASN A 30 23.26 20.42 43.12
N ASN A 31 22.99 21.05 44.29
CA ASN A 31 22.57 20.36 45.51
C ASN A 31 21.04 20.40 45.65
N TYR A 32 20.45 19.32 46.18
CA TYR A 32 19.00 19.17 46.30
C TYR A 32 18.63 18.44 47.58
N HIS A 33 17.54 18.87 48.25
CA HIS A 33 16.86 18.00 49.20
C HIS A 33 16.39 16.75 48.50
N ARG A 34 16.35 15.63 49.19
CA ARG A 34 15.83 14.37 48.61
C ARG A 34 14.44 14.52 48.04
N SER A 35 13.54 15.15 48.80
CA SER A 35 12.16 15.42 48.36
C SER A 35 12.06 16.31 47.12
N CYS A 36 12.89 17.37 47.05
CA CYS A 36 12.93 18.26 45.90
C CYS A 36 13.47 17.55 44.68
N TYR A 37 14.51 16.73 44.85
CA TYR A 37 15.05 15.95 43.74
C TYR A 37 14.02 14.94 43.20
N ASP A 38 13.42 14.15 44.08
CA ASP A 38 12.45 13.13 43.71
C ASP A 38 11.20 13.72 43.00
N LYS A 39 10.77 14.93 43.42
CA LYS A 39 9.58 15.60 42.86
C LYS A 39 9.83 16.33 41.54
N TYR A 40 10.98 17.01 41.41
CA TYR A 40 11.18 17.96 40.31
C TYR A 40 12.33 17.60 39.36
N ILE A 41 13.21 16.69 39.73
CA ILE A 41 14.41 16.35 38.96
C ILE A 41 14.40 14.89 38.51
N GLN A 42 13.92 13.99 39.39
CA GLN A 42 13.87 12.56 39.11
C GLN A 42 12.92 12.28 37.96
N ILE A 43 13.41 11.57 36.94
CA ILE A 43 12.61 11.12 35.79
C ILE A 43 12.03 9.74 36.10
N TYR A 44 10.77 9.55 35.79
CA TYR A 44 10.05 8.29 35.92
C TYR A 44 9.66 7.75 34.56
N CYS A 45 9.55 6.45 34.48
CA CYS A 45 9.08 5.78 33.25
C CYS A 45 7.56 5.84 33.20
N ASP A 46 7.03 6.44 32.13
CA ASP A 46 5.57 6.56 31.88
C ASP A 46 4.84 5.23 31.69
N HIS A 47 5.58 4.14 31.43
CA HIS A 47 4.97 2.81 31.29
C HIS A 47 4.88 2.07 32.62
N CYS A 48 5.98 1.98 33.40
CA CYS A 48 6.03 1.17 34.61
C CYS A 48 6.06 1.98 35.90
N ASN A 49 6.05 3.32 35.85
CA ASN A 49 6.08 4.28 36.96
C ASN A 49 7.29 4.15 37.90
N LYS A 50 8.34 3.42 37.46
CA LYS A 50 9.58 3.30 38.21
C LYS A 50 10.57 4.39 37.84
N LYS A 51 11.48 4.74 38.77
CA LYS A 51 12.57 5.69 38.55
C LYS A 51 13.47 5.26 37.41
N ILE A 52 13.89 6.22 36.57
CA ILE A 52 14.87 6.03 35.54
C ILE A 52 16.23 6.51 36.06
N GLU A 53 17.15 5.57 36.23
CA GLU A 53 18.49 5.85 36.77
C GLU A 53 19.59 5.82 35.73
N ALA A 54 19.25 5.34 34.51
CA ALA A 54 20.17 5.21 33.39
C ALA A 54 19.66 5.95 32.14
N SER A 55 20.27 5.68 30.98
CA SER A 55 19.79 6.20 29.71
C SER A 55 18.38 5.69 29.37
N TYR A 56 17.57 6.56 28.79
CA TYR A 56 16.17 6.32 28.52
C TYR A 56 15.79 6.78 27.11
N ASN A 57 14.64 6.35 26.66
CA ASN A 57 14.05 6.80 25.40
C ASN A 57 12.88 7.75 25.66
N THR A 58 12.66 8.68 24.75
CA THR A 58 11.51 9.59 24.80
C THR A 58 10.60 9.36 23.59
N SER A 59 9.30 9.48 23.81
CA SER A 59 8.29 9.47 22.76
C SER A 59 7.08 10.28 23.19
N ARG A 60 6.62 11.21 22.35
CA ARG A 60 5.48 12.10 22.63
C ARG A 60 5.57 12.75 24.03
N ASP A 61 6.73 13.36 24.31
CA ASP A 61 7.06 14.03 25.59
C ASP A 61 7.02 13.14 26.83
N LYS A 62 7.03 11.82 26.66
CA LYS A 62 7.06 10.81 27.72
C LYS A 62 8.40 10.10 27.76
N ASN A 63 8.82 9.70 28.98
CA ASN A 63 10.10 9.06 29.23
C ASN A 63 9.92 7.58 29.55
N TYR A 64 10.79 6.73 29.00
CA TYR A 64 10.68 5.29 29.14
C TYR A 64 12.04 4.66 29.40
N HIS A 65 12.13 3.66 30.28
CA HIS A 65 13.27 2.76 30.28
C HIS A 65 13.46 2.18 28.88
N LYS A 66 14.69 1.95 28.45
CA LYS A 66 14.98 1.33 27.14
C LYS A 66 14.16 0.06 26.91
N ARG A 67 14.10 -0.83 27.90
CA ARG A 67 13.33 -2.07 27.82
C ARG A 67 11.83 -1.83 27.68
N CYS A 68 11.26 -0.92 28.49
CA CYS A 68 9.84 -0.57 28.40
C CYS A 68 9.50 0.01 27.01
N PHE A 69 10.37 0.88 26.51
CA PHE A 69 10.20 1.45 25.17
C PHE A 69 10.20 0.38 24.08
N GLN A 70 11.21 -0.49 24.08
CA GLN A 70 11.34 -1.56 23.07
C GLN A 70 10.19 -2.57 23.10
N GLN A 71 9.69 -2.90 24.28
CA GLN A 71 8.64 -3.91 24.43
C GLN A 71 7.22 -3.39 24.20
N HIS A 72 6.95 -2.12 24.55
CA HIS A 72 5.57 -1.63 24.63
C HIS A 72 5.30 -0.37 23.81
N ILE A 73 6.32 0.37 23.39
CA ILE A 73 6.16 1.65 22.71
C ILE A 73 6.71 1.60 21.29
N GLN A 74 7.85 0.93 21.09
CA GLN A 74 8.49 0.83 19.81
C GLN A 74 7.66 -0.09 18.88
N LYS A 75 7.47 0.36 17.67
CA LYS A 75 6.70 -0.35 16.65
C LYS A 75 7.44 -1.58 16.15
N ARG A 76 6.68 -2.60 15.80
CA ARG A 76 7.19 -3.83 15.20
C ARG A 76 6.58 -4.04 13.83
N CYS A 77 7.38 -4.51 12.93
CA CYS A 77 6.93 -4.87 11.59
C CYS A 77 5.99 -6.09 11.68
N LYS A 78 4.81 -5.97 11.09
CA LYS A 78 3.84 -7.07 11.07
C LYS A 78 4.34 -8.29 10.28
N GLU A 79 5.18 -8.05 9.27
CA GLU A 79 5.67 -9.11 8.39
C GLU A 79 6.82 -9.92 9.03
N CYS A 80 7.90 -9.24 9.46
CA CYS A 80 9.07 -9.93 9.97
C CYS A 80 9.15 -10.00 11.51
N GLY A 81 8.30 -9.25 12.23
CA GLY A 81 8.31 -9.20 13.70
C GLY A 81 9.37 -8.30 14.32
N ASP A 82 10.34 -7.81 13.55
CA ASP A 82 11.44 -7.01 14.03
C ASP A 82 11.02 -5.59 14.40
N LEU A 83 11.83 -4.94 15.25
CA LEU A 83 11.61 -3.55 15.66
C LEU A 83 11.81 -2.60 14.48
N ILE A 84 10.88 -1.69 14.29
CA ILE A 84 10.97 -0.66 13.26
C ILE A 84 11.78 0.52 13.79
N ASN A 85 12.90 0.80 13.13
CA ASN A 85 13.76 1.94 13.39
C ASN A 85 13.71 2.89 12.19
N GLY A 86 13.10 4.06 12.32
CA GLY A 86 12.99 5.06 11.26
C GLY A 86 11.65 5.05 10.51
N ILE A 87 11.71 5.25 9.19
CA ILE A 87 10.53 5.36 8.33
C ILE A 87 9.85 3.98 8.17
N TYR A 88 8.53 3.99 8.12
CA TYR A 88 7.72 2.78 8.00
C TYR A 88 6.45 3.06 7.21
N ASN A 89 5.85 2.01 6.68
CA ASN A 89 4.57 2.06 5.98
C ASN A 89 3.45 1.53 6.87
N ILE A 90 2.25 2.08 6.69
CA ILE A 90 1.04 1.61 7.35
C ILE A 90 0.10 1.03 6.30
N HIS A 91 -0.34 -0.20 6.52
CA HIS A 91 -1.35 -0.85 5.69
C HIS A 91 -2.32 -1.63 6.58
N GLU A 92 -3.62 -1.40 6.41
CA GLU A 92 -4.68 -2.02 7.24
C GLU A 92 -4.42 -1.94 8.75
N LYS A 93 -3.97 -0.75 9.21
CA LYS A 93 -3.63 -0.44 10.62
C LYS A 93 -2.40 -1.18 11.17
N ASN A 94 -1.64 -1.90 10.35
CA ASN A 94 -0.39 -2.54 10.74
C ASN A 94 0.81 -1.75 10.20
N GLU A 95 1.90 -1.77 10.96
CA GLU A 95 3.16 -1.14 10.57
C GLU A 95 4.10 -2.15 9.92
N TYR A 96 4.85 -1.69 8.92
CA TYR A 96 5.79 -2.49 8.14
C TYR A 96 7.08 -1.73 7.88
N HIS A 97 8.24 -2.39 7.91
CA HIS A 97 9.43 -1.82 7.30
C HIS A 97 9.14 -1.53 5.83
N GLU A 98 9.78 -0.52 5.27
CA GLU A 98 9.63 -0.16 3.86
C GLU A 98 9.89 -1.36 2.94
N SER A 99 10.99 -2.07 3.16
CA SER A 99 11.32 -3.28 2.37
C SER A 99 10.31 -4.40 2.51
N CYS A 100 9.78 -4.64 3.70
CA CYS A 100 8.74 -5.65 3.92
C CYS A 100 7.44 -5.26 3.23
N TYR A 101 7.09 -3.99 3.28
CA TYR A 101 5.90 -3.46 2.60
C TYR A 101 5.99 -3.63 1.08
N ILE A 102 7.10 -3.19 0.49
CA ILE A 102 7.34 -3.27 -0.95
C ILE A 102 7.32 -4.73 -1.44
N ASN A 103 8.03 -5.62 -0.73
CA ASN A 103 8.22 -7.00 -1.20
C ASN A 103 7.03 -7.93 -0.96
N HIS A 104 6.23 -7.69 0.11
CA HIS A 104 5.23 -8.64 0.57
C HIS A 104 3.81 -8.10 0.59
N ILE A 105 3.63 -6.78 0.70
CA ILE A 105 2.30 -6.17 0.83
C ILE A 105 1.84 -5.52 -0.46
N LEU A 106 2.72 -4.80 -1.16
CA LEU A 106 2.36 -4.20 -2.44
C LEU A 106 1.96 -5.25 -3.49
N PRO A 107 0.93 -4.98 -4.29
CA PRO A 107 0.61 -5.83 -5.43
C PRO A 107 1.80 -5.88 -6.40
N LYS A 108 1.98 -7.01 -7.04
CA LYS A 108 3.00 -7.17 -8.08
C LYS A 108 2.36 -6.96 -9.45
N CYS A 109 3.13 -6.34 -10.32
CA CYS A 109 2.74 -6.16 -11.71
C CYS A 109 2.63 -7.50 -12.43
N ASP A 110 1.47 -7.82 -13.02
CA ASP A 110 1.24 -9.07 -13.76
C ASP A 110 2.02 -9.17 -15.08
N LEU A 111 2.71 -8.09 -15.48
CA LEU A 111 3.53 -8.06 -16.70
C LEU A 111 5.02 -8.21 -16.42
N CYS A 112 5.57 -7.54 -15.41
CA CYS A 112 7.00 -7.55 -15.11
C CYS A 112 7.34 -8.14 -13.74
N TYR A 113 6.34 -8.49 -12.92
CA TYR A 113 6.47 -9.07 -11.57
C TYR A 113 7.15 -8.17 -10.53
N GLN A 114 7.42 -6.90 -10.87
CA GLN A 114 7.94 -5.93 -9.93
C GLN A 114 6.83 -5.37 -9.04
N PRO A 115 7.13 -4.96 -7.80
CA PRO A 115 6.17 -4.28 -6.93
C PRO A 115 5.63 -3.02 -7.61
N VAL A 116 4.36 -2.73 -7.36
CA VAL A 116 3.70 -1.53 -7.91
C VAL A 116 3.65 -0.47 -6.82
N GLU A 117 4.67 0.39 -6.79
CA GLU A 117 4.86 1.40 -5.75
C GLU A 117 4.08 2.69 -6.01
N ASP A 118 3.93 3.06 -7.29
CA ASP A 118 3.28 4.29 -7.74
C ASP A 118 1.89 4.05 -8.32
N LYS A 119 1.45 4.97 -9.19
CA LYS A 119 0.20 4.84 -9.95
C LYS A 119 0.18 3.56 -10.76
N TYR A 120 -0.80 2.75 -10.49
CA TYR A 120 -1.03 1.49 -11.19
C TYR A 120 -2.41 1.46 -11.82
N ILE A 121 -2.57 0.54 -12.75
CA ILE A 121 -3.84 0.24 -13.36
C ILE A 121 -4.29 -1.12 -12.84
N LYS A 122 -5.56 -1.19 -12.45
CA LYS A 122 -6.27 -2.45 -12.25
C LYS A 122 -7.29 -2.56 -13.35
N ASP A 123 -7.10 -3.52 -14.26
CA ASP A 123 -8.04 -3.73 -15.34
C ASP A 123 -9.35 -4.39 -14.88
N PHE A 124 -10.35 -4.46 -15.77
CA PHE A 124 -11.63 -5.11 -15.49
C PHE A 124 -11.49 -6.58 -15.07
N TRP A 125 -10.41 -7.23 -15.45
CA TRP A 125 -10.13 -8.64 -15.21
C TRP A 125 -9.36 -8.90 -13.93
N GLY A 126 -9.03 -7.83 -13.19
CA GLY A 126 -8.33 -7.89 -11.92
C GLY A 126 -6.81 -7.89 -12.02
N ASN A 127 -6.23 -7.71 -13.21
CA ASN A 127 -4.78 -7.64 -13.37
C ASN A 127 -4.26 -6.27 -12.92
N TYR A 128 -3.09 -6.28 -12.25
CA TYR A 128 -2.38 -5.09 -11.80
C TYR A 128 -1.15 -4.85 -12.67
N TYR A 129 -0.96 -3.63 -13.14
CA TYR A 129 0.25 -3.30 -13.90
C TYR A 129 0.60 -1.82 -13.79
N HIS A 130 1.90 -1.53 -13.99
CA HIS A 130 2.38 -0.16 -14.02
C HIS A 130 1.78 0.60 -15.20
N HIS A 131 1.47 1.87 -15.00
CA HIS A 131 0.87 2.72 -16.02
C HIS A 131 1.68 2.75 -17.32
N TYR A 132 3.02 2.77 -17.25
CA TYR A 132 3.88 2.81 -18.45
C TYR A 132 3.79 1.59 -19.37
N HIS A 133 3.15 0.50 -18.95
CA HIS A 133 2.93 -0.65 -19.82
C HIS A 133 1.82 -0.41 -20.85
N GLU A 134 0.84 0.46 -20.56
CA GLU A 134 -0.23 0.78 -21.54
C GLU A 134 0.29 1.41 -22.81
N ASP A 135 1.30 2.28 -22.69
CA ASP A 135 1.87 2.97 -23.84
C ASP A 135 2.73 2.04 -24.73
N LYS A 136 3.20 0.93 -24.19
CA LYS A 136 4.16 0.04 -24.85
C LYS A 136 3.55 -1.25 -25.37
N ILE A 137 2.44 -1.67 -24.80
CA ILE A 137 1.82 -2.97 -25.09
C ILE A 137 0.43 -2.74 -25.69
N PRO A 138 0.13 -3.28 -26.89
CA PRO A 138 -1.18 -3.08 -27.50
C PRO A 138 -2.27 -3.77 -26.69
N SER A 139 -3.46 -3.17 -26.65
CA SER A 139 -4.66 -3.76 -26.07
C SER A 139 -5.43 -4.59 -27.06
N CYS A 140 -6.17 -5.57 -26.58
CA CYS A 140 -7.08 -6.37 -27.39
C CYS A 140 -8.37 -5.60 -27.70
N ASP A 141 -8.72 -5.42 -28.96
CA ASP A 141 -9.94 -4.72 -29.40
C ASP A 141 -11.25 -5.35 -28.87
N ASN A 142 -11.22 -6.61 -28.47
CA ASN A 142 -12.42 -7.28 -28.00
C ASN A 142 -12.58 -7.26 -26.47
N CYS A 143 -11.49 -7.41 -25.71
CA CYS A 143 -11.58 -7.53 -24.24
C CYS A 143 -10.78 -6.49 -23.48
N ASN A 144 -10.09 -5.61 -24.17
CA ASN A 144 -9.29 -4.51 -23.68
C ASN A 144 -8.11 -4.89 -22.76
N ARG A 145 -7.76 -6.20 -22.64
CA ARG A 145 -6.53 -6.61 -21.94
C ARG A 145 -5.31 -6.22 -22.74
N LEU A 146 -4.24 -5.87 -22.06
CA LEU A 146 -2.92 -5.73 -22.68
C LEU A 146 -2.46 -7.08 -23.24
N ILE A 147 -1.98 -7.09 -24.47
CA ILE A 147 -1.60 -8.32 -25.17
C ILE A 147 -0.16 -8.70 -24.79
N SER A 148 -0.04 -9.66 -23.93
CA SER A 148 1.24 -10.20 -23.47
C SER A 148 1.19 -11.71 -23.31
N LYS A 149 2.36 -12.34 -23.21
CA LYS A 149 2.43 -13.78 -22.91
C LYS A 149 1.78 -14.12 -21.58
N GLN A 150 1.95 -13.26 -20.58
CA GLN A 150 1.44 -13.44 -19.22
C GLN A 150 -0.08 -13.31 -19.14
N LEU A 151 -0.62 -12.18 -19.61
CA LEU A 151 -2.04 -11.84 -19.43
C LEU A 151 -2.96 -12.55 -20.43
N THR A 152 -2.51 -12.76 -21.64
CA THR A 152 -3.39 -13.17 -22.76
C THR A 152 -2.86 -14.33 -23.60
N LYS A 153 -1.75 -14.95 -23.18
CA LYS A 153 -1.02 -15.97 -23.96
C LYS A 153 -0.56 -15.46 -25.33
N GLY A 154 -0.34 -14.13 -25.44
CA GLY A 154 -0.04 -13.45 -26.70
C GLY A 154 -1.27 -12.99 -27.47
N GLY A 155 -1.06 -12.64 -28.71
CA GLY A 155 -2.11 -12.18 -29.64
C GLY A 155 -1.55 -11.93 -31.02
N PHE A 156 -2.36 -11.39 -31.92
CA PHE A 156 -2.01 -11.12 -33.30
C PHE A 156 -2.67 -9.85 -33.81
N SER A 157 -2.08 -9.22 -34.80
CA SER A 157 -2.69 -8.10 -35.53
C SER A 157 -3.71 -8.63 -36.54
N ILE A 158 -4.85 -7.95 -36.66
CA ILE A 158 -5.88 -8.26 -37.68
C ILE A 158 -5.63 -7.39 -38.91
N SER A 159 -5.66 -6.06 -38.73
CA SER A 159 -5.36 -5.09 -39.77
C SER A 159 -4.96 -3.75 -39.14
N GLY A 160 -3.97 -3.07 -39.72
CA GLY A 160 -3.48 -1.80 -39.22
C GLY A 160 -3.01 -1.89 -37.77
N LYS A 161 -3.55 -1.03 -36.89
CA LYS A 161 -3.25 -1.00 -35.45
C LYS A 161 -4.23 -1.83 -34.59
N ARG A 162 -4.98 -2.75 -35.21
CA ARG A 162 -5.98 -3.57 -34.50
C ARG A 162 -5.39 -4.91 -34.08
N PHE A 163 -5.67 -5.29 -32.82
CA PHE A 163 -5.09 -6.48 -32.21
C PHE A 163 -6.16 -7.33 -31.53
N ILE A 164 -6.03 -8.64 -31.62
CA ILE A 164 -6.85 -9.60 -30.86
C ILE A 164 -5.93 -10.51 -30.04
N CYS A 165 -6.24 -10.67 -28.78
CA CYS A 165 -5.49 -11.58 -27.92
C CYS A 165 -5.87 -13.05 -28.17
N ASN A 166 -4.97 -13.96 -27.80
CA ASN A 166 -5.20 -15.40 -27.98
C ASN A 166 -6.37 -15.95 -27.16
N LEU A 167 -6.75 -15.31 -26.05
CA LEU A 167 -7.96 -15.68 -25.29
C LEU A 167 -9.25 -15.32 -26.03
N CYS A 168 -9.23 -14.30 -26.88
CA CYS A 168 -10.36 -13.89 -27.68
C CYS A 168 -10.40 -14.55 -29.08
N LYS A 169 -9.27 -15.07 -29.55
CA LYS A 169 -9.14 -15.70 -30.87
C LYS A 169 -10.25 -16.72 -31.19
N PRO A 170 -10.65 -17.63 -30.28
CA PRO A 170 -11.73 -18.60 -30.57
C PRO A 170 -13.11 -17.96 -30.76
N LYS A 171 -13.29 -16.70 -30.37
CA LYS A 171 -14.57 -15.97 -30.51
C LYS A 171 -14.62 -15.07 -31.73
N VAL A 172 -13.54 -14.97 -32.47
CA VAL A 172 -13.48 -14.15 -33.71
C VAL A 172 -14.31 -14.83 -34.78
N VAL A 173 -15.19 -14.05 -35.40
CA VAL A 173 -16.01 -14.50 -36.51
C VAL A 173 -15.27 -14.16 -37.80
N ASN A 174 -14.81 -15.18 -38.53
CA ASN A 174 -13.97 -15.04 -39.73
C ASN A 174 -14.71 -15.31 -41.04
N ASP A 175 -15.89 -15.90 -40.97
CA ASP A 175 -16.64 -16.28 -42.17
C ASP A 175 -18.14 -16.05 -42.02
N LYS A 176 -18.85 -16.03 -43.21
CA LYS A 176 -20.29 -15.81 -43.26
C LYS A 176 -21.12 -16.92 -42.63
N SER A 177 -20.62 -18.16 -42.58
CA SER A 177 -21.34 -19.28 -41.95
C SER A 177 -21.37 -19.12 -40.44
N GLN A 178 -20.21 -18.84 -39.81
CA GLN A 178 -20.12 -18.52 -38.38
C GLN A 178 -21.00 -17.32 -38.01
N LEU A 179 -21.00 -16.29 -38.85
CA LEU A 179 -21.83 -15.09 -38.66
C LEU A 179 -23.32 -15.44 -38.60
N LYS A 180 -23.82 -16.22 -39.59
CA LYS A 180 -25.22 -16.67 -39.64
C LYS A 180 -25.58 -17.53 -38.41
N ASN A 181 -24.72 -18.47 -38.04
CA ASN A 181 -24.92 -19.34 -36.88
C ASN A 181 -24.98 -18.55 -35.59
N ASN A 182 -24.11 -17.57 -35.40
CA ASN A 182 -24.11 -16.72 -34.25
C ASN A 182 -25.33 -15.81 -34.17
N LEU A 183 -25.75 -15.24 -35.30
CA LEU A 183 -27.00 -14.48 -35.41
C LEU A 183 -28.21 -15.33 -34.98
N ALA A 184 -28.32 -16.56 -35.48
CA ALA A 184 -29.41 -17.46 -35.11
C ALA A 184 -29.45 -17.77 -33.61
N LYS A 185 -28.27 -17.93 -32.97
CA LYS A 185 -28.16 -18.09 -31.49
C LYS A 185 -28.62 -16.83 -30.74
N VAL A 186 -28.20 -15.65 -31.18
CA VAL A 186 -28.60 -14.38 -30.59
C VAL A 186 -30.11 -14.19 -30.68
N LEU A 187 -30.71 -14.42 -31.85
CA LEU A 187 -32.17 -14.31 -32.05
C LEU A 187 -32.93 -15.23 -31.10
N LYS A 188 -32.48 -16.49 -30.94
CA LYS A 188 -33.08 -17.42 -29.96
C LYS A 188 -33.00 -16.91 -28.52
N ILE A 189 -31.88 -16.28 -28.12
CA ILE A 189 -31.71 -15.71 -26.78
C ILE A 189 -32.67 -14.55 -26.61
N LEU A 190 -32.75 -13.63 -27.58
CA LEU A 190 -33.65 -12.47 -27.55
C LEU A 190 -35.11 -12.89 -27.40
N GLN A 191 -35.53 -13.91 -28.15
CA GLN A 191 -36.88 -14.50 -28.04
C GLN A 191 -37.14 -15.05 -26.61
N LYS A 192 -36.16 -15.74 -26.03
CA LYS A 192 -36.29 -16.31 -24.66
C LYS A 192 -36.46 -15.23 -23.59
N ILE A 193 -35.85 -14.08 -23.74
CA ILE A 193 -35.99 -12.94 -22.80
C ILE A 193 -37.16 -12.03 -23.10
N GLY A 194 -38.07 -12.44 -24.04
CA GLY A 194 -39.35 -11.79 -24.27
C GLY A 194 -39.35 -10.78 -25.43
N ILE A 195 -38.26 -10.61 -26.17
CA ILE A 195 -38.22 -9.77 -27.38
C ILE A 195 -38.78 -10.60 -28.57
N LYS A 196 -40.04 -10.37 -28.90
CA LYS A 196 -40.80 -11.21 -29.88
C LYS A 196 -40.83 -10.61 -31.30
N ASP A 197 -40.81 -9.29 -31.43
CA ASP A 197 -40.95 -8.59 -32.71
C ASP A 197 -39.58 -8.40 -33.36
N LEU A 198 -38.92 -9.50 -33.69
CA LEU A 198 -37.64 -9.47 -34.40
C LEU A 198 -37.87 -9.56 -35.89
N PRO A 199 -37.16 -8.76 -36.71
CA PRO A 199 -37.24 -8.83 -38.17
C PRO A 199 -36.94 -10.24 -38.66
N SER A 200 -37.73 -10.77 -39.57
CA SER A 200 -37.52 -12.07 -40.18
C SER A 200 -36.20 -12.15 -40.99
N ARG A 201 -35.69 -11.00 -41.41
CA ARG A 201 -34.43 -10.87 -42.13
C ARG A 201 -33.62 -9.69 -41.59
N ILE A 202 -32.48 -9.98 -40.99
CA ILE A 202 -31.53 -8.96 -40.58
C ILE A 202 -30.33 -9.03 -41.54
N PRO A 203 -30.10 -7.97 -42.33
CA PRO A 203 -28.92 -7.90 -43.19
C PRO A 203 -27.69 -7.78 -42.31
N ILE A 204 -26.72 -8.66 -42.51
CA ILE A 204 -25.48 -8.67 -41.71
C ILE A 204 -24.29 -8.84 -42.63
N THR A 205 -23.28 -8.02 -42.46
CA THR A 205 -22.06 -8.02 -43.25
C THR A 205 -20.84 -7.99 -42.36
N LEU A 206 -19.83 -8.78 -42.71
CA LEU A 206 -18.50 -8.68 -42.08
C LEU A 206 -17.75 -7.53 -42.76
N VAL A 207 -17.09 -6.72 -41.95
CA VAL A 207 -16.21 -5.64 -42.42
C VAL A 207 -14.84 -5.78 -41.74
N ASP A 208 -13.80 -5.57 -42.55
CA ASP A 208 -12.41 -5.78 -42.12
C ASP A 208 -11.81 -4.54 -41.44
N SER A 209 -12.40 -3.37 -41.66
CA SER A 209 -11.86 -2.12 -41.16
C SER A 209 -12.90 -1.26 -40.45
N LYS A 210 -12.42 -0.41 -39.50
CA LYS A 210 -13.24 0.61 -38.87
C LYS A 210 -13.79 1.62 -39.89
N GLY A 211 -13.02 1.93 -40.92
CA GLY A 211 -13.43 2.84 -42.00
C GLY A 211 -14.65 2.33 -42.78
N ASP A 212 -14.67 1.05 -43.06
CA ASP A 212 -15.81 0.44 -43.79
C ASP A 212 -17.04 0.36 -42.85
N LEU A 213 -16.84 0.08 -41.57
CA LEU A 213 -17.93 0.12 -40.59
C LEU A 213 -18.57 1.52 -40.51
N ILE A 214 -17.76 2.57 -40.48
CA ILE A 214 -18.22 3.97 -40.42
C ILE A 214 -19.01 4.31 -41.70
N LYS A 215 -18.48 3.94 -42.89
CA LYS A 215 -19.17 4.15 -44.17
C LYS A 215 -20.53 3.46 -44.20
N MET A 216 -20.63 2.23 -43.71
CA MET A 216 -21.87 1.46 -43.67
C MET A 216 -22.86 1.94 -42.63
N SER A 217 -22.40 2.46 -41.48
CA SER A 217 -23.26 2.97 -40.40
C SER A 217 -23.87 4.34 -40.70
N GLY A 218 -23.37 5.06 -41.71
CA GLY A 218 -23.82 6.42 -42.02
C GLY A 218 -23.40 7.48 -40.98
N HIS A 219 -22.60 7.13 -39.97
CA HIS A 219 -22.05 8.07 -39.02
C HIS A 219 -20.77 8.70 -39.61
N LYS A 220 -20.72 10.02 -39.61
CA LYS A 220 -19.51 10.80 -39.94
C LYS A 220 -18.58 10.90 -38.72
#